data_b390b8b5266b36e37a3a9b8eacb1eaeb
#
_entry.id   b390b8b5266b36e37a3a9b8eacb1eaeb
#
_cell.length_a   1.000
_cell.length_b   1.000
_cell.length_c   1.000
_cell.angle_alpha   90.00
_cell.angle_beta   90.00
_cell.angle_gamma   90.00
#
_symmetry.space_group_name_H-M   'P 1'
#
loop_
_entity.id
_entity.type
_entity.pdbx_description
1 polymer ?
#
loop_
_entity_poly.entity_id
_entity_poly.type
_entity_poly.pdbx_seq_one_letter_code
_entity_poly.pdbx_strand_id
1 'polypeptide(L)'
;IIISPPWYVSWWAKTIYCLTAAIIAIFIIVQIRQRYRARQEMLEHIHAEQLNEAKLQFFINISHEIRTPMSLIISPLQKLMATDSDTERQQSYNIIYRNAERLLRLVNQLMDIRKIDKGQMQLKFQETDIVSFIQDLHYTFAYQANTKHIKLAFHSEVKELKAWIDPKNFDKVILNILSNAFKFTPENGNIQIRLRTGNNPDAAEKALSHYFEISIEDDGIGINETELERIFDRFYQIRNSQNNSNIGTGIGLHLTRSLVELHHGSITVENNQGTSGCRFIVRLPLGKEHLKPEEIDNSAIKQDSVHIT
;
A
#
# COMPACT_ATOMS: atom_id res chain seq x y z
N ILE A 1 -9.20 -5.17 92.64
CA ILE A 1 -9.13 -4.27 91.51
C ILE A 1 -8.97 -5.14 90.26
N ILE A 2 -10.03 -5.31 89.47
CA ILE A 2 -9.97 -6.04 88.19
C ILE A 2 -9.45 -5.02 87.15
N ILE A 3 -8.15 -5.12 86.78
CA ILE A 3 -7.58 -4.30 85.75
C ILE A 3 -8.05 -4.91 84.46
N SER A 4 -8.97 -4.24 83.73
CA SER A 4 -9.38 -4.64 82.39
C SER A 4 -8.19 -4.52 81.43
N PRO A 5 -7.94 -5.53 80.60
CA PRO A 5 -6.83 -5.47 79.66
C PRO A 5 -7.00 -4.27 78.70
N PRO A 6 -5.89 -3.63 78.26
CA PRO A 6 -5.96 -2.51 77.33
C PRO A 6 -6.73 -2.90 76.08
N TRP A 7 -7.50 -1.95 75.49
CA TRP A 7 -8.41 -2.17 74.36
C TRP A 7 -7.75 -2.82 73.11
N TYR A 8 -6.45 -2.57 72.87
CA TYR A 8 -5.70 -3.13 71.74
C TYR A 8 -5.35 -4.62 71.87
N VAL A 9 -5.52 -5.21 73.04
CA VAL A 9 -5.33 -6.67 73.38
C VAL A 9 -6.65 -7.42 73.35
N SER A 10 -7.77 -6.69 73.23
CA SER A 10 -9.11 -7.33 73.25
C SER A 10 -9.31 -8.24 72.00
N TRP A 11 -10.21 -9.21 72.14
CA TRP A 11 -10.48 -10.18 71.12
C TRP A 11 -10.93 -9.52 69.79
N TRP A 12 -11.73 -8.45 69.84
CA TRP A 12 -12.18 -7.70 68.66
C TRP A 12 -11.05 -6.91 68.01
N ALA A 13 -10.08 -6.38 68.73
CA ALA A 13 -8.91 -5.73 68.16
C ALA A 13 -8.04 -6.70 67.34
N LYS A 14 -7.87 -7.95 67.89
CA LYS A 14 -7.16 -9.03 67.16
C LYS A 14 -7.86 -9.42 65.86
N THR A 15 -9.18 -9.47 65.82
CA THR A 15 -9.95 -9.76 64.62
C THR A 15 -9.79 -8.64 63.55
N ILE A 16 -9.77 -7.38 63.97
CA ILE A 16 -9.51 -6.24 63.09
C ILE A 16 -8.09 -6.33 62.47
N TYR A 17 -7.08 -6.64 63.27
CA TYR A 17 -5.70 -6.79 62.76
C TYR A 17 -5.58 -7.97 61.79
N CYS A 18 -6.24 -9.07 61.99
CA CYS A 18 -6.28 -10.20 61.09
C CYS A 18 -6.97 -9.81 59.74
N LEU A 19 -8.10 -9.09 59.83
CA LEU A 19 -8.82 -8.63 58.64
C LEU A 19 -8.01 -7.60 57.82
N THR A 20 -7.39 -6.64 58.46
CA THR A 20 -6.53 -5.65 57.76
C THR A 20 -5.30 -6.33 57.16
N ALA A 21 -4.67 -7.28 57.84
CA ALA A 21 -3.56 -8.05 57.26
C ALA A 21 -4.00 -8.88 56.05
N ALA A 22 -5.19 -9.52 56.12
CA ALA A 22 -5.75 -10.26 55.00
C ALA A 22 -6.06 -9.37 53.79
N ILE A 23 -6.63 -8.18 54.01
CA ILE A 23 -6.89 -7.19 52.92
C ILE A 23 -5.59 -6.73 52.27
N ILE A 24 -4.57 -6.42 53.07
CA ILE A 24 -3.25 -6.04 52.56
C ILE A 24 -2.63 -7.18 51.74
N ALA A 25 -2.70 -8.41 52.24
CA ALA A 25 -2.18 -9.59 51.55
C ALA A 25 -2.90 -9.80 50.20
N ILE A 26 -4.23 -9.70 50.16
CA ILE A 26 -5.02 -9.79 48.93
C ILE A 26 -4.63 -8.68 47.95
N PHE A 27 -4.51 -7.45 48.41
CA PHE A 27 -4.09 -6.32 47.61
C PHE A 27 -2.71 -6.54 46.96
N ILE A 28 -1.74 -7.03 47.76
CA ILE A 28 -0.39 -7.35 47.28
C ILE A 28 -0.45 -8.46 46.20
N ILE A 29 -1.23 -9.52 46.46
CA ILE A 29 -1.39 -10.63 45.51
C ILE A 29 -2.01 -10.13 44.19
N VAL A 30 -3.04 -9.28 44.23
CA VAL A 30 -3.67 -8.71 43.06
C VAL A 30 -2.66 -7.84 42.27
N GLN A 31 -1.90 -7.00 42.98
CA GLN A 31 -0.87 -6.16 42.34
C GLN A 31 0.23 -6.99 41.67
N ILE A 32 0.68 -8.05 42.35
CA ILE A 32 1.69 -8.96 41.78
C ILE A 32 1.12 -9.64 40.51
N ARG A 33 -0.10 -10.17 40.58
CA ARG A 33 -0.75 -10.82 39.42
C ARG A 33 -0.93 -9.86 38.22
N GLN A 34 -1.35 -8.63 38.47
CA GLN A 34 -1.48 -7.61 37.44
C GLN A 34 -0.13 -7.30 36.76
N ARG A 35 0.93 -7.14 37.58
CA ARG A 35 2.28 -6.92 37.04
C ARG A 35 2.80 -8.11 36.23
N TYR A 36 2.52 -9.33 36.65
CA TYR A 36 2.90 -10.52 35.90
C TYR A 36 2.17 -10.62 34.57
N ARG A 37 0.87 -10.35 34.52
CA ARG A 37 0.09 -10.34 33.27
C ARG A 37 0.58 -9.28 32.31
N ALA A 38 0.72 -8.04 32.77
CA ALA A 38 1.24 -6.95 31.94
C ALA A 38 2.64 -7.26 31.39
N ARG A 39 3.50 -7.94 32.18
CA ARG A 39 4.83 -8.34 31.73
C ARG A 39 4.78 -9.46 30.69
N GLN A 40 3.87 -10.41 30.80
CA GLN A 40 3.69 -11.46 29.80
C GLN A 40 3.15 -10.90 28.49
N GLU A 41 2.12 -10.06 28.52
CA GLU A 41 1.59 -9.38 27.34
C GLU A 41 2.67 -8.55 26.62
N MET A 42 3.50 -7.84 27.38
CA MET A 42 4.62 -7.08 26.82
C MET A 42 5.68 -7.99 26.17
N LEU A 43 6.01 -9.12 26.79
CA LEU A 43 6.97 -10.08 26.23
C LEU A 43 6.43 -10.75 24.96
N GLU A 44 5.16 -11.10 24.92
CA GLU A 44 4.51 -11.64 23.72
C GLU A 44 4.52 -10.63 22.58
N HIS A 45 4.27 -9.35 22.89
CA HIS A 45 4.33 -8.27 21.91
C HIS A 45 5.75 -8.08 21.33
N ILE A 46 6.76 -8.08 22.20
CA ILE A 46 8.18 -7.98 21.80
C ILE A 46 8.59 -9.18 20.95
N HIS A 47 8.21 -10.40 21.32
CA HIS A 47 8.52 -11.60 20.53
C HIS A 47 7.83 -11.58 19.17
N ALA A 48 6.56 -11.14 19.09
CA ALA A 48 5.85 -11.00 17.81
C ALA A 48 6.52 -9.97 16.92
N GLU A 49 6.97 -8.85 17.49
CA GLU A 49 7.68 -7.79 16.78
C GLU A 49 9.06 -8.27 16.27
N GLN A 50 9.84 -8.94 17.11
CA GLN A 50 11.13 -9.53 16.74
C GLN A 50 10.99 -10.58 15.63
N LEU A 51 9.96 -11.44 15.72
CA LEU A 51 9.69 -12.43 14.68
C LEU A 51 9.32 -11.77 13.34
N ASN A 52 8.52 -10.71 13.41
CA ASN A 52 8.14 -9.93 12.23
C ASN A 52 9.37 -9.23 11.61
N GLU A 53 10.23 -8.67 12.46
CA GLU A 53 11.46 -8.02 12.00
C GLU A 53 12.47 -9.01 11.39
N ALA A 54 12.62 -10.21 11.97
CA ALA A 54 13.44 -11.27 11.41
C ALA A 54 12.90 -11.77 10.07
N LYS A 55 11.59 -11.97 9.93
CA LYS A 55 10.95 -12.30 8.66
C LYS A 55 11.20 -11.22 7.60
N LEU A 56 11.06 -9.97 7.98
CA LEU A 56 11.31 -8.84 7.08
C LEU A 56 12.78 -8.78 6.66
N GLN A 57 13.74 -9.00 7.56
CA GLN A 57 15.18 -9.01 7.22
C GLN A 57 15.52 -10.16 6.26
N PHE A 58 14.93 -11.33 6.46
CA PHE A 58 15.05 -12.47 5.56
C PHE A 58 14.60 -12.12 4.13
N PHE A 59 13.43 -11.48 3.98
CA PHE A 59 12.93 -11.09 2.65
C PHE A 59 13.82 -10.10 1.91
N ILE A 60 14.58 -9.21 2.64
CA ILE A 60 15.50 -8.30 1.95
C ILE A 60 16.71 -9.05 1.40
N ASN A 61 17.31 -9.85 2.27
CA ASN A 61 18.50 -10.57 1.86
C ASN A 61 18.15 -11.43 0.63
N ILE A 62 17.02 -12.14 0.67
CA ILE A 62 16.54 -12.89 -0.48
C ILE A 62 16.25 -11.98 -1.68
N SER A 63 15.68 -10.79 -1.46
CA SER A 63 15.38 -9.88 -2.58
C SER A 63 16.65 -9.42 -3.30
N HIS A 64 17.72 -9.11 -2.58
CA HIS A 64 19.01 -8.81 -3.18
C HIS A 64 19.64 -10.01 -3.86
N GLU A 65 19.57 -11.19 -3.22
CA GLU A 65 20.08 -12.44 -3.76
C GLU A 65 19.32 -12.94 -5.00
N ILE A 66 18.04 -12.59 -5.15
CA ILE A 66 17.25 -12.91 -6.35
C ILE A 66 17.46 -11.87 -7.46
N ARG A 67 17.59 -10.58 -7.15
CA ARG A 67 17.75 -9.53 -8.16
C ARG A 67 18.97 -9.76 -9.04
N THR A 68 20.09 -10.11 -8.44
CA THR A 68 21.36 -10.29 -9.14
C THR A 68 21.30 -11.41 -10.19
N PRO A 69 20.92 -12.67 -9.87
CA PRO A 69 20.79 -13.72 -10.88
C PRO A 69 19.70 -13.42 -11.91
N MET A 70 18.59 -12.76 -11.52
CA MET A 70 17.55 -12.37 -12.48
C MET A 70 18.07 -11.40 -13.52
N SER A 71 18.86 -10.39 -13.12
CA SER A 71 19.49 -9.45 -14.06
C SER A 71 20.48 -10.16 -15.00
N LEU A 72 21.20 -11.15 -14.49
CA LEU A 72 22.12 -11.98 -15.29
C LEU A 72 21.39 -12.93 -16.27
N ILE A 73 20.12 -13.25 -16.01
CA ILE A 73 19.27 -14.04 -16.93
C ILE A 73 18.65 -13.10 -17.99
N ILE A 74 18.12 -11.96 -17.57
CA ILE A 74 17.41 -11.02 -18.45
C ILE A 74 18.32 -10.47 -19.54
N SER A 75 19.54 -10.03 -19.19
CA SER A 75 20.44 -9.39 -20.14
C SER A 75 20.87 -10.28 -21.33
N PRO A 76 21.37 -11.54 -21.13
CA PRO A 76 21.64 -12.44 -22.23
C PRO A 76 20.40 -12.82 -23.04
N LEU A 77 19.26 -12.97 -22.36
CA LEU A 77 18.00 -13.31 -23.02
C LEU A 77 17.52 -12.20 -23.96
N GLN A 78 17.62 -10.92 -23.56
CA GLN A 78 17.35 -9.78 -24.43
C GLN A 78 18.24 -9.78 -25.65
N LYS A 79 19.54 -10.13 -25.50
CA LYS A 79 20.46 -10.26 -26.63
C LYS A 79 20.06 -11.36 -27.58
N LEU A 80 19.67 -12.54 -27.06
CA LEU A 80 19.16 -13.66 -27.88
C LEU A 80 17.88 -13.25 -28.63
N MET A 81 16.94 -12.60 -27.95
CA MET A 81 15.71 -12.10 -28.58
C MET A 81 15.95 -11.10 -29.70
N ALA A 82 17.02 -10.31 -29.61
CA ALA A 82 17.38 -9.32 -30.65
C ALA A 82 18.13 -9.96 -31.85
N THR A 83 18.76 -11.12 -31.69
CA THR A 83 19.64 -11.71 -32.70
C THR A 83 19.08 -12.99 -33.34
N ASP A 84 18.21 -13.71 -32.67
CA ASP A 84 17.61 -14.94 -33.16
C ASP A 84 16.31 -14.64 -33.91
N SER A 85 16.18 -15.14 -35.13
CA SER A 85 14.98 -14.97 -35.96
C SER A 85 14.04 -16.18 -35.98
N ASP A 86 14.36 -17.25 -35.28
CA ASP A 86 13.53 -18.43 -35.20
C ASP A 86 12.27 -18.18 -34.35
N THR A 87 11.11 -18.39 -34.93
CA THR A 87 9.83 -18.03 -34.32
C THR A 87 9.51 -18.86 -33.06
N GLU A 88 9.84 -20.14 -33.06
CA GLU A 88 9.55 -21.04 -31.93
C GLU A 88 10.46 -20.70 -30.74
N ARG A 89 11.74 -20.45 -31.00
CA ARG A 89 12.67 -20.00 -29.97
C ARG A 89 12.30 -18.61 -29.45
N GLN A 90 11.88 -17.68 -30.30
CA GLN A 90 11.38 -16.38 -29.90
C GLN A 90 10.19 -16.45 -28.95
N GLN A 91 9.24 -17.38 -29.18
CA GLN A 91 8.14 -17.61 -28.24
C GLN A 91 8.64 -18.09 -26.87
N SER A 92 9.59 -19.02 -26.88
CA SER A 92 10.21 -19.52 -25.64
C SER A 92 10.97 -18.44 -24.89
N TYR A 93 11.76 -17.62 -25.57
CA TYR A 93 12.47 -16.47 -24.99
C TYR A 93 11.50 -15.46 -24.38
N ASN A 94 10.41 -15.15 -25.07
CA ASN A 94 9.38 -14.24 -24.54
C ASN A 94 8.73 -14.76 -23.25
N ILE A 95 8.48 -16.08 -23.15
CA ILE A 95 7.93 -16.69 -21.95
C ILE A 95 8.93 -16.54 -20.78
N ILE A 96 10.20 -16.88 -20.99
CA ILE A 96 11.24 -16.79 -19.97
C ILE A 96 11.43 -15.33 -19.54
N TYR A 97 11.50 -14.40 -20.48
CA TYR A 97 11.66 -12.98 -20.25
C TYR A 97 10.53 -12.40 -19.37
N ARG A 98 9.27 -12.68 -19.75
CA ARG A 98 8.10 -12.21 -18.98
C ARG A 98 8.07 -12.74 -17.55
N ASN A 99 8.47 -14.03 -17.36
CA ASN A 99 8.54 -14.61 -16.02
C ASN A 99 9.67 -14.00 -15.18
N ALA A 100 10.84 -13.80 -15.79
CA ALA A 100 11.97 -13.14 -15.14
C ALA A 100 11.65 -11.71 -14.70
N GLU A 101 11.04 -10.91 -15.59
CA GLU A 101 10.57 -9.56 -15.25
C GLU A 101 9.49 -9.57 -14.17
N ARG A 102 8.58 -10.55 -14.21
CA ARG A 102 7.56 -10.69 -13.16
C ARG A 102 8.19 -10.92 -11.80
N LEU A 103 9.18 -11.83 -11.71
CA LEU A 103 9.91 -12.07 -10.47
C LEU A 103 10.65 -10.82 -9.98
N LEU A 104 11.32 -10.10 -10.88
CA LEU A 104 12.02 -8.87 -10.55
C LEU A 104 11.08 -7.78 -10.03
N ARG A 105 9.90 -7.62 -10.65
CA ARG A 105 8.87 -6.69 -10.16
C ARG A 105 8.40 -7.04 -8.75
N LEU A 106 8.16 -8.35 -8.47
CA LEU A 106 7.74 -8.80 -7.13
C LEU A 106 8.78 -8.47 -6.06
N VAL A 107 10.03 -8.75 -6.36
CA VAL A 107 11.17 -8.45 -5.48
C VAL A 107 11.22 -6.94 -5.20
N ASN A 108 11.09 -6.11 -6.24
CA ASN A 108 11.11 -4.66 -6.08
C ASN A 108 9.91 -4.14 -5.26
N GLN A 109 8.70 -4.69 -5.47
CA GLN A 109 7.52 -4.34 -4.67
C GLN A 109 7.71 -4.67 -3.18
N LEU A 110 8.30 -5.85 -2.85
CA LEU A 110 8.63 -6.22 -1.47
C LEU A 110 9.64 -5.24 -0.85
N MET A 111 10.65 -4.83 -1.62
CA MET A 111 11.63 -3.85 -1.17
C MET A 111 11.02 -2.46 -0.93
N ASP A 112 10.10 -2.03 -1.80
CA ASP A 112 9.40 -0.75 -1.64
C ASP A 112 8.55 -0.75 -0.37
N ILE A 113 7.75 -1.80 -0.12
CA ILE A 113 6.95 -1.94 1.11
C ILE A 113 7.85 -1.83 2.34
N ARG A 114 8.99 -2.52 2.33
CA ARG A 114 9.89 -2.46 3.45
C ARG A 114 10.48 -1.07 3.71
N LYS A 115 10.89 -0.35 2.65
CA LYS A 115 11.35 1.03 2.80
C LYS A 115 10.27 1.90 3.45
N ILE A 116 9.01 1.64 3.08
CA ILE A 116 7.86 2.33 3.67
C ILE A 116 7.72 1.97 5.15
N ASP A 117 7.73 0.67 5.49
CA ASP A 117 7.61 0.18 6.88
C ASP A 117 8.66 0.75 7.82
N LYS A 118 9.88 0.95 7.31
CA LYS A 118 10.98 1.55 8.09
C LYS A 118 11.00 3.08 8.06
N GLY A 119 10.05 3.72 7.41
CA GLY A 119 10.08 5.18 7.21
C GLY A 119 11.28 5.66 6.38
N GLN A 120 11.89 4.76 5.60
CA GLN A 120 13.06 5.06 4.76
C GLN A 120 12.69 5.48 3.34
N MET A 121 11.42 5.35 2.96
CA MET A 121 10.96 5.79 1.66
C MET A 121 10.69 7.29 1.69
N GLN A 122 11.55 8.05 1.03
CA GLN A 122 11.39 9.48 0.86
C GLN A 122 10.88 9.75 -0.55
N LEU A 123 9.70 10.35 -0.64
CA LEU A 123 9.17 10.82 -1.91
C LEU A 123 9.86 12.12 -2.32
N LYS A 124 9.96 12.35 -3.64
CA LYS A 124 10.49 13.56 -4.24
C LYS A 124 9.40 14.21 -5.08
N PHE A 125 8.73 15.18 -4.45
CA PHE A 125 7.61 15.86 -5.07
C PHE A 125 8.08 16.89 -6.08
N GLN A 126 7.48 16.86 -7.27
CA GLN A 126 7.68 17.87 -8.32
C GLN A 126 6.33 18.31 -8.88
N GLU A 127 6.26 19.55 -9.35
CA GLU A 127 5.07 20.04 -10.01
C GLU A 127 4.90 19.32 -11.35
N THR A 128 3.78 18.61 -11.50
CA THR A 128 3.50 17.74 -12.64
C THR A 128 2.12 18.05 -13.19
N ASP A 129 1.98 18.11 -14.51
CA ASP A 129 0.65 18.15 -15.14
C ASP A 129 0.03 16.77 -15.13
N ILE A 130 -0.98 16.60 -14.29
CA ILE A 130 -1.66 15.31 -14.05
C ILE A 130 -2.42 14.85 -15.29
N VAL A 131 -2.94 15.77 -16.12
CA VAL A 131 -3.65 15.40 -17.35
C VAL A 131 -2.69 14.71 -18.32
N SER A 132 -1.55 15.33 -18.61
CA SER A 132 -0.51 14.75 -19.46
C SER A 132 0.04 13.45 -18.87
N PHE A 133 0.29 13.41 -17.56
CA PHE A 133 0.77 12.21 -16.87
C PHE A 133 -0.16 11.01 -17.06
N ILE A 134 -1.48 11.19 -16.84
CA ILE A 134 -2.46 10.12 -17.03
C ILE A 134 -2.63 9.76 -18.50
N GLN A 135 -2.51 10.73 -19.40
CA GLN A 135 -2.60 10.50 -20.85
C GLN A 135 -1.46 9.61 -21.34
N ASP A 136 -0.24 9.80 -20.86
CA ASP A 136 0.92 8.96 -21.20
C ASP A 136 0.71 7.52 -20.73
N LEU A 137 0.17 7.35 -19.53
CA LEU A 137 -0.19 6.02 -19.01
C LEU A 137 -1.32 5.38 -19.83
N HIS A 138 -2.35 6.13 -20.20
CA HIS A 138 -3.41 5.67 -21.09
C HIS A 138 -2.83 5.15 -22.42
N TYR A 139 -1.91 5.88 -23.05
CA TYR A 139 -1.25 5.42 -24.27
C TYR A 139 -0.43 4.14 -24.09
N THR A 140 0.23 3.99 -22.95
CA THR A 140 0.98 2.76 -22.62
C THR A 140 0.09 1.52 -22.63
N PHE A 141 -1.16 1.63 -22.20
CA PHE A 141 -2.11 0.52 -22.18
C PHE A 141 -2.92 0.37 -23.48
N ALA A 142 -2.84 1.30 -24.41
CA ALA A 142 -3.63 1.26 -25.65
C ALA A 142 -3.40 -0.01 -26.49
N TYR A 143 -2.15 -0.49 -26.57
CA TYR A 143 -1.84 -1.74 -27.26
C TYR A 143 -2.49 -2.95 -26.59
N GLN A 144 -2.42 -3.03 -25.24
CA GLN A 144 -3.04 -4.12 -24.48
C GLN A 144 -4.58 -4.07 -24.59
N ALA A 145 -5.15 -2.87 -24.59
CA ALA A 145 -6.58 -2.67 -24.79
C ALA A 145 -7.03 -3.20 -26.14
N ASN A 146 -6.33 -2.85 -27.22
CA ASN A 146 -6.62 -3.35 -28.57
C ASN A 146 -6.52 -4.88 -28.65
N THR A 147 -5.47 -5.47 -28.07
CA THR A 147 -5.26 -6.94 -28.11
C THR A 147 -6.37 -7.72 -27.41
N LYS A 148 -6.93 -7.16 -26.33
CA LYS A 148 -8.04 -7.77 -25.58
C LYS A 148 -9.43 -7.26 -26.00
N HIS A 149 -9.50 -6.40 -27.01
CA HIS A 149 -10.72 -5.71 -27.45
C HIS A 149 -11.42 -4.94 -26.33
N ILE A 150 -10.66 -4.44 -25.31
CA ILE A 150 -11.18 -3.64 -24.22
C ILE A 150 -11.25 -2.18 -24.66
N LYS A 151 -12.39 -1.52 -24.39
CA LYS A 151 -12.52 -0.08 -24.60
C LYS A 151 -11.88 0.65 -23.43
N LEU A 152 -10.73 1.28 -23.66
CA LEU A 152 -10.07 2.12 -22.68
C LEU A 152 -10.34 3.59 -22.98
N ALA A 153 -10.95 4.33 -22.07
CA ALA A 153 -11.26 5.74 -22.21
C ALA A 153 -10.65 6.58 -21.09
N PHE A 154 -10.17 7.78 -21.44
CA PHE A 154 -9.74 8.79 -20.49
C PHE A 154 -10.58 10.06 -20.64
N HIS A 155 -11.15 10.52 -19.54
CA HIS A 155 -11.95 11.74 -19.45
C HIS A 155 -11.39 12.65 -18.36
N SER A 156 -11.07 13.88 -18.72
CA SER A 156 -10.68 14.92 -17.77
C SER A 156 -11.66 16.08 -17.83
N GLU A 157 -12.07 16.58 -16.68
CA GLU A 157 -12.90 17.80 -16.57
C GLU A 157 -12.10 19.07 -16.87
N VAL A 158 -10.76 18.99 -16.84
CA VAL A 158 -9.85 20.11 -17.06
C VAL A 158 -8.84 19.79 -18.15
N LYS A 159 -8.35 20.83 -18.84
CA LYS A 159 -7.35 20.62 -19.92
C LYS A 159 -5.93 20.48 -19.40
N GLU A 160 -5.62 21.08 -18.26
CA GLU A 160 -4.33 21.06 -17.59
C GLU A 160 -4.59 21.08 -16.08
N LEU A 161 -3.83 20.32 -15.31
CA LEU A 161 -3.92 20.28 -13.86
C LEU A 161 -2.54 20.08 -13.25
N LYS A 162 -1.95 21.15 -12.75
CA LYS A 162 -0.67 21.10 -12.04
C LYS A 162 -0.90 20.70 -10.59
N ALA A 163 -0.23 19.62 -10.18
CA ALA A 163 -0.21 19.16 -8.81
C ALA A 163 1.18 18.66 -8.43
N TRP A 164 1.44 18.59 -7.12
CA TRP A 164 2.71 18.12 -6.58
C TRP A 164 2.62 16.63 -6.29
N ILE A 165 3.36 15.83 -7.04
CA ILE A 165 3.46 14.38 -6.87
C ILE A 165 4.92 13.94 -7.01
N ASP A 166 5.24 12.73 -6.56
CA ASP A 166 6.43 11.99 -7.00
C ASP A 166 6.04 11.12 -8.21
N PRO A 167 6.32 11.53 -9.45
CA PRO A 167 5.84 10.83 -10.65
C PRO A 167 6.29 9.38 -10.71
N LYS A 168 7.52 9.10 -10.28
CA LYS A 168 8.10 7.75 -10.31
C LYS A 168 7.35 6.78 -9.39
N ASN A 169 6.91 7.25 -8.22
CA ASN A 169 6.20 6.41 -7.28
C ASN A 169 4.68 6.46 -7.52
N PHE A 170 4.16 7.58 -8.02
CA PHE A 170 2.75 7.69 -8.39
C PHE A 170 2.42 6.88 -9.65
N ASP A 171 3.37 6.76 -10.60
CA ASP A 171 3.28 5.84 -11.74
C ASP A 171 2.95 4.40 -11.29
N LYS A 172 3.62 3.89 -10.25
CA LYS A 172 3.35 2.56 -9.68
C LYS A 172 1.91 2.41 -9.18
N VAL A 173 1.33 3.48 -8.61
CA VAL A 173 -0.06 3.49 -8.14
C VAL A 173 -1.01 3.26 -9.30
N ILE A 174 -0.92 4.10 -10.33
CA ILE A 174 -1.84 4.05 -11.48
C ILE A 174 -1.65 2.76 -12.30
N LEU A 175 -0.39 2.37 -12.55
CA LEU A 175 -0.07 1.12 -13.26
C LEU A 175 -0.63 -0.11 -12.55
N ASN A 176 -0.56 -0.16 -11.22
CA ASN A 176 -1.08 -1.29 -10.46
C ASN A 176 -2.61 -1.37 -10.52
N ILE A 177 -3.31 -0.24 -10.41
CA ILE A 177 -4.78 -0.20 -10.52
C ILE A 177 -5.21 -0.56 -11.94
N LEU A 178 -4.60 0.02 -12.98
CA LEU A 178 -4.90 -0.30 -14.38
C LEU A 178 -4.60 -1.76 -14.70
N SER A 179 -3.47 -2.29 -14.25
CA SER A 179 -3.13 -3.72 -14.44
C SER A 179 -4.18 -4.64 -13.82
N ASN A 180 -4.74 -4.28 -12.65
CA ASN A 180 -5.83 -5.02 -12.04
C ASN A 180 -7.13 -4.89 -12.84
N ALA A 181 -7.49 -3.68 -13.30
CA ALA A 181 -8.64 -3.47 -14.17
C ALA A 181 -8.53 -4.35 -15.43
N PHE A 182 -7.42 -4.31 -16.15
CA PHE A 182 -7.18 -5.16 -17.33
C PHE A 182 -7.17 -6.65 -17.06
N LYS A 183 -6.82 -7.06 -15.85
CA LYS A 183 -6.78 -8.46 -15.44
C LYS A 183 -8.18 -9.03 -15.22
N PHE A 184 -9.08 -8.23 -14.65
CA PHE A 184 -10.40 -8.67 -14.24
C PHE A 184 -11.52 -8.28 -15.20
N THR A 185 -11.26 -7.36 -16.12
CA THR A 185 -12.18 -7.02 -17.21
C THR A 185 -12.17 -8.12 -18.27
N PRO A 186 -13.34 -8.63 -18.69
CA PRO A 186 -13.47 -9.61 -19.77
C PRO A 186 -13.10 -8.99 -21.14
N GLU A 187 -12.92 -9.83 -22.13
CA GLU A 187 -12.81 -9.38 -23.53
C GLU A 187 -14.06 -8.59 -23.93
N ASN A 188 -13.86 -7.55 -24.72
CA ASN A 188 -14.88 -6.58 -25.14
C ASN A 188 -15.47 -5.73 -24.00
N GLY A 189 -14.86 -5.75 -22.81
CA GLY A 189 -15.27 -4.92 -21.68
C GLY A 189 -14.80 -3.48 -21.79
N ASN A 190 -15.07 -2.68 -20.75
CA ASN A 190 -14.76 -1.26 -20.71
C ASN A 190 -13.94 -0.93 -19.46
N ILE A 191 -12.94 -0.07 -19.64
CA ILE A 191 -12.18 0.56 -18.56
C ILE A 191 -12.24 2.06 -18.78
N GLN A 192 -12.62 2.80 -17.75
CA GLN A 192 -12.73 4.25 -17.80
C GLN A 192 -11.88 4.91 -16.73
N ILE A 193 -11.02 5.83 -17.16
CA ILE A 193 -10.23 6.69 -16.28
C ILE A 193 -10.90 8.07 -16.29
N ARG A 194 -11.19 8.61 -15.09
CA ARG A 194 -11.72 9.98 -14.96
C ARG A 194 -10.82 10.78 -14.03
N LEU A 195 -10.54 12.01 -14.42
CA LEU A 195 -9.84 13.01 -13.62
C LEU A 195 -10.77 14.17 -13.35
N ARG A 196 -10.94 14.50 -12.07
CA ARG A 196 -11.71 15.67 -11.63
C ARG A 196 -11.05 16.37 -10.46
N THR A 197 -11.48 17.60 -10.18
CA THR A 197 -11.09 18.36 -8.98
C THR A 197 -12.28 18.43 -8.02
N GLY A 198 -11.97 18.51 -6.73
CA GLY A 198 -13.00 18.60 -5.70
C GLY A 198 -12.59 19.44 -4.52
N ASN A 199 -13.60 19.92 -3.79
CA ASN A 199 -13.46 20.62 -2.53
C ASN A 199 -14.23 19.89 -1.45
N ASN A 200 -13.59 19.66 -0.32
CA ASN A 200 -14.21 19.12 0.87
C ASN A 200 -13.71 19.93 2.10
N PRO A 201 -14.38 21.04 2.45
CA PRO A 201 -13.96 21.90 3.56
C PRO A 201 -14.03 21.17 4.91
N ASP A 202 -14.85 20.14 5.03
CA ASP A 202 -15.04 19.32 6.24
C ASP A 202 -14.15 18.05 6.23
N ALA A 203 -13.15 17.96 5.34
CA ALA A 203 -12.24 16.83 5.31
C ALA A 203 -11.51 16.67 6.65
N ALA A 204 -11.48 15.45 7.18
CA ALA A 204 -10.77 15.12 8.42
C ALA A 204 -9.28 15.49 8.34
N GLU A 205 -8.70 15.37 7.15
CA GLU A 205 -7.36 15.86 6.82
C GLU A 205 -7.46 17.17 6.04
N LYS A 206 -6.97 18.26 6.62
CA LYS A 206 -6.96 19.59 5.98
C LYS A 206 -6.25 19.61 4.62
N ALA A 207 -5.29 18.72 4.41
CA ALA A 207 -4.59 18.57 3.14
C ALA A 207 -5.55 18.21 1.99
N LEU A 208 -6.61 17.44 2.25
CA LEU A 208 -7.63 17.04 1.30
C LEU A 208 -8.83 18.01 1.20
N SER A 209 -8.75 19.22 1.76
CA SER A 209 -9.78 20.24 1.57
C SER A 209 -9.91 20.66 0.10
N HIS A 210 -8.80 20.73 -0.63
CA HIS A 210 -8.73 20.91 -2.07
C HIS A 210 -7.95 19.74 -2.67
N TYR A 211 -8.58 18.95 -3.50
CA TYR A 211 -7.98 17.73 -4.03
C TYR A 211 -8.28 17.54 -5.52
N PHE A 212 -7.46 16.73 -6.16
CA PHE A 212 -7.85 16.08 -7.41
C PHE A 212 -8.14 14.61 -7.15
N GLU A 213 -9.02 14.07 -7.96
CA GLU A 213 -9.47 12.69 -7.90
C GLU A 213 -9.24 12.01 -9.24
N ILE A 214 -8.58 10.87 -9.19
CA ILE A 214 -8.47 9.94 -10.31
C ILE A 214 -9.31 8.73 -9.96
N SER A 215 -10.33 8.46 -10.76
CA SER A 215 -11.11 7.23 -10.64
C SER A 215 -10.87 6.32 -11.85
N ILE A 216 -10.63 5.05 -11.57
CA ILE A 216 -10.45 3.99 -12.56
C ILE A 216 -11.58 2.99 -12.34
N GLU A 217 -12.49 2.92 -13.30
CA GLU A 217 -13.68 2.10 -13.29
C GLU A 217 -13.55 1.01 -14.33
N ASP A 218 -13.87 -0.22 -13.97
CA ASP A 218 -13.91 -1.38 -14.85
C ASP A 218 -15.27 -2.08 -14.77
N ASP A 219 -15.65 -2.81 -15.81
CA ASP A 219 -16.84 -3.66 -15.85
C ASP A 219 -16.52 -5.15 -15.61
N GLY A 220 -15.51 -5.41 -14.82
CA GLY A 220 -15.07 -6.75 -14.42
C GLY A 220 -16.04 -7.47 -13.48
N ILE A 221 -15.52 -8.46 -12.77
CA ILE A 221 -16.33 -9.32 -11.87
C ILE A 221 -16.82 -8.62 -10.59
N GLY A 222 -16.29 -7.42 -10.27
CA GLY A 222 -16.55 -6.75 -9.01
C GLY A 222 -15.86 -7.41 -7.81
N ILE A 223 -16.12 -6.89 -6.61
CA ILE A 223 -15.52 -7.32 -5.34
C ILE A 223 -16.65 -7.54 -4.33
N ASN A 224 -16.59 -8.64 -3.57
CA ASN A 224 -17.58 -8.86 -2.51
C ASN A 224 -17.50 -7.72 -1.47
N GLU A 225 -18.64 -7.21 -1.01
CA GLU A 225 -18.70 -6.09 -0.05
C GLU A 225 -17.87 -6.36 1.23
N THR A 226 -17.86 -7.60 1.70
CA THR A 226 -17.07 -8.01 2.88
C THR A 226 -15.55 -8.00 2.65
N GLU A 227 -15.12 -7.88 1.40
CA GLU A 227 -13.71 -7.93 1.00
C GLU A 227 -13.15 -6.57 0.57
N LEU A 228 -14.02 -5.56 0.33
CA LEU A 228 -13.62 -4.23 -0.17
C LEU A 228 -12.51 -3.56 0.66
N GLU A 229 -12.58 -3.64 1.98
CA GLU A 229 -11.53 -3.09 2.85
C GLU A 229 -10.28 -3.98 2.88
N ARG A 230 -10.48 -5.29 2.80
CA ARG A 230 -9.42 -6.28 2.96
C ARG A 230 -8.51 -6.43 1.76
N ILE A 231 -8.94 -6.01 0.57
CA ILE A 231 -8.11 -6.10 -0.65
C ILE A 231 -6.81 -5.28 -0.56
N PHE A 232 -6.74 -4.32 0.38
CA PHE A 232 -5.54 -3.54 0.67
C PHE A 232 -4.64 -4.18 1.74
N ASP A 233 -5.08 -5.28 2.38
CA ASP A 233 -4.26 -6.00 3.35
C ASP A 233 -3.10 -6.72 2.66
N ARG A 234 -1.98 -6.86 3.40
CA ARG A 234 -0.80 -7.57 2.88
C ARG A 234 -1.11 -9.03 2.61
N PHE A 235 -0.69 -9.50 1.43
CA PHE A 235 -0.86 -10.88 0.99
C PHE A 235 -2.31 -11.34 0.86
N TYR A 236 -3.25 -10.40 0.97
CA TYR A 236 -4.65 -10.73 0.80
C TYR A 236 -4.98 -10.97 -0.67
N GLN A 237 -5.75 -12.01 -0.93
CA GLN A 237 -6.18 -12.41 -2.26
C GLN A 237 -7.60 -12.97 -2.17
N ILE A 238 -8.46 -12.55 -3.06
CA ILE A 238 -9.79 -13.13 -3.23
C ILE A 238 -9.61 -14.50 -3.87
N ARG A 239 -9.95 -15.57 -3.15
CA ARG A 239 -9.92 -16.94 -3.65
C ARG A 239 -11.18 -17.24 -4.43
N ASN A 240 -11.17 -17.00 -5.73
CA ASN A 240 -12.23 -17.49 -6.62
C ASN A 240 -11.85 -18.87 -7.14
N SER A 241 -12.69 -19.86 -6.84
CA SER A 241 -12.50 -21.29 -7.20
C SER A 241 -12.52 -21.57 -8.73
N GLN A 242 -12.86 -20.58 -9.56
CA GLN A 242 -13.03 -20.78 -11.00
C GLN A 242 -11.85 -20.34 -11.88
N ASN A 243 -10.86 -19.60 -11.36
CA ASN A 243 -9.71 -19.12 -12.17
C ASN A 243 -8.38 -19.19 -11.41
N ASN A 244 -7.82 -20.39 -11.29
CA ASN A 244 -6.49 -20.60 -10.70
C ASN A 244 -5.33 -19.95 -11.49
N SER A 245 -5.54 -19.49 -12.72
CA SER A 245 -4.51 -18.91 -13.58
C SER A 245 -4.20 -17.44 -13.31
N ASN A 246 -5.05 -16.73 -12.56
CA ASN A 246 -4.94 -15.28 -12.35
C ASN A 246 -4.61 -14.89 -10.91
N ILE A 247 -3.90 -15.73 -10.17
CA ILE A 247 -3.51 -15.43 -8.79
C ILE A 247 -2.50 -14.27 -8.80
N GLY A 248 -2.85 -13.19 -8.13
CA GLY A 248 -1.94 -12.05 -7.87
C GLY A 248 -0.95 -12.40 -6.75
N THR A 249 -0.20 -11.44 -6.25
CA THR A 249 0.72 -11.61 -5.13
C THR A 249 0.14 -11.14 -3.80
N GLY A 250 -0.96 -10.37 -3.85
CA GLY A 250 -1.54 -9.71 -2.68
C GLY A 250 -0.67 -8.55 -2.13
N ILE A 251 0.34 -8.14 -2.90
CA ILE A 251 1.30 -7.09 -2.50
C ILE A 251 0.94 -5.75 -3.15
N GLY A 252 0.43 -5.80 -4.39
CA GLY A 252 0.27 -4.61 -5.23
C GLY A 252 -0.64 -3.56 -4.62
N LEU A 253 -1.87 -3.92 -4.24
CA LEU A 253 -2.84 -2.96 -3.68
C LEU A 253 -2.42 -2.42 -2.31
N HIS A 254 -1.76 -3.23 -1.47
CA HIS A 254 -1.16 -2.75 -0.23
C HIS A 254 -0.09 -1.67 -0.51
N LEU A 255 0.83 -1.92 -1.44
CA LEU A 255 1.83 -0.94 -1.86
C LEU A 255 1.17 0.32 -2.44
N THR A 256 0.12 0.15 -3.25
CA THR A 256 -0.65 1.27 -3.81
C THR A 256 -1.21 2.16 -2.71
N ARG A 257 -1.88 1.59 -1.70
CA ARG A 257 -2.42 2.33 -0.55
C ARG A 257 -1.31 3.06 0.20
N SER A 258 -0.22 2.38 0.51
CA SER A 258 0.91 2.98 1.23
C SER A 258 1.56 4.14 0.45
N LEU A 259 1.69 4.01 -0.89
CA LEU A 259 2.21 5.09 -1.73
C LEU A 259 1.26 6.29 -1.78
N VAL A 260 -0.06 6.05 -1.87
CA VAL A 260 -1.07 7.12 -1.84
C VAL A 260 -1.06 7.84 -0.49
N GLU A 261 -0.95 7.12 0.63
CA GLU A 261 -0.82 7.70 1.97
C GLU A 261 0.46 8.52 2.12
N LEU A 262 1.60 8.07 1.56
CA LEU A 262 2.84 8.86 1.51
C LEU A 262 2.71 10.13 0.65
N HIS A 263 1.79 10.15 -0.33
CA HIS A 263 1.43 11.36 -1.09
C HIS A 263 0.40 12.22 -0.35
N HIS A 264 0.13 11.96 0.94
CA HIS A 264 -0.89 12.65 1.74
C HIS A 264 -2.30 12.52 1.18
N GLY A 265 -2.56 11.44 0.46
CA GLY A 265 -3.82 11.16 -0.20
C GLY A 265 -4.61 10.02 0.42
N SER A 266 -5.70 9.67 -0.22
CA SER A 266 -6.54 8.54 0.15
C SER A 266 -6.89 7.69 -1.07
N ILE A 267 -7.06 6.39 -0.85
CA ILE A 267 -7.56 5.45 -1.86
C ILE A 267 -8.75 4.68 -1.29
N THR A 268 -9.80 4.58 -2.08
CA THR A 268 -10.99 3.79 -1.78
C THR A 268 -11.37 2.95 -2.99
N VAL A 269 -12.23 1.95 -2.76
CA VAL A 269 -12.81 1.11 -3.80
C VAL A 269 -14.29 0.92 -3.51
N GLU A 270 -15.09 0.88 -4.55
CA GLU A 270 -16.51 0.61 -4.50
C GLU A 270 -16.94 -0.25 -5.68
N ASN A 271 -18.02 -1.02 -5.56
CA ASN A 271 -18.62 -1.69 -6.69
C ASN A 271 -19.46 -0.71 -7.51
N ASN A 272 -19.54 -0.95 -8.81
CA ASN A 272 -20.36 -0.14 -9.70
C ASN A 272 -21.85 -0.29 -9.35
N GLN A 273 -22.58 0.81 -9.38
CA GLN A 273 -24.02 0.78 -9.11
C GLN A 273 -24.79 0.30 -10.35
N GLY A 274 -25.52 -0.80 -10.20
CA GLY A 274 -26.38 -1.34 -11.26
C GLY A 274 -25.67 -2.08 -12.39
N THR A 275 -24.35 -2.19 -12.36
CA THR A 275 -23.51 -2.93 -13.32
C THR A 275 -22.45 -3.76 -12.59
N SER A 276 -21.89 -4.75 -13.27
CA SER A 276 -20.73 -5.50 -12.75
C SER A 276 -19.47 -4.62 -12.77
N GLY A 277 -18.49 -4.98 -11.95
CA GLY A 277 -17.20 -4.31 -11.90
C GLY A 277 -16.99 -3.43 -10.67
N CYS A 278 -15.86 -2.77 -10.60
CA CYS A 278 -15.51 -1.91 -9.48
C CYS A 278 -14.87 -0.58 -9.93
N ARG A 279 -14.83 0.35 -9.01
CA ARG A 279 -14.22 1.66 -9.18
C ARG A 279 -13.20 1.91 -8.08
N PHE A 280 -11.95 2.09 -8.46
CA PHE A 280 -10.91 2.58 -7.57
C PHE A 280 -10.86 4.11 -7.65
N ILE A 281 -10.78 4.76 -6.49
CA ILE A 281 -10.80 6.21 -6.35
C ILE A 281 -9.57 6.63 -5.57
N VAL A 282 -8.68 7.40 -6.20
CA VAL A 282 -7.48 7.98 -5.60
C VAL A 282 -7.66 9.48 -5.49
N ARG A 283 -7.50 10.04 -4.29
CA ARG A 283 -7.55 11.48 -4.03
C ARG A 283 -6.22 11.95 -3.50
N LEU A 284 -5.66 12.98 -4.12
CA LEU A 284 -4.44 13.62 -3.67
C LEU A 284 -4.66 15.13 -3.48
N PRO A 285 -3.95 15.77 -2.53
CA PRO A 285 -4.06 17.20 -2.29
C PRO A 285 -3.64 18.02 -3.51
N LEU A 286 -4.34 19.14 -3.73
CA LEU A 286 -3.90 20.22 -4.60
C LEU A 286 -3.03 21.20 -3.79
N GLY A 287 -2.00 21.76 -4.43
CA GLY A 287 -1.07 22.67 -3.79
C GLY A 287 0.12 21.96 -3.15
N LYS A 288 0.95 22.72 -2.44
CA LYS A 288 2.18 22.24 -1.80
C LYS A 288 2.27 22.56 -0.31
N GLU A 289 1.24 23.14 0.26
CA GLU A 289 1.21 23.64 1.65
C GLU A 289 1.36 22.52 2.69
N HIS A 290 1.06 21.29 2.29
CA HIS A 290 1.17 20.09 3.10
C HIS A 290 2.56 19.44 3.04
N LEU A 291 3.42 19.87 2.08
CA LEU A 291 4.74 19.29 1.85
C LEU A 291 5.81 19.98 2.70
N LYS A 292 6.79 19.20 3.15
CA LYS A 292 7.99 19.71 3.78
C LYS A 292 9.01 20.16 2.73
N PRO A 293 9.84 21.19 3.00
CA PRO A 293 10.85 21.65 2.06
C PRO A 293 11.82 20.55 1.57
N GLU A 294 12.07 19.55 2.39
CA GLU A 294 12.97 18.41 2.12
C GLU A 294 12.37 17.40 1.12
N GLU A 295 11.04 17.39 1.00
CA GLU A 295 10.29 16.49 0.11
C GLU A 295 10.18 17.06 -1.30
N ILE A 296 10.40 18.37 -1.48
CA ILE A 296 10.30 19.05 -2.77
C ILE A 296 11.59 18.86 -3.58
N ASP A 297 11.45 18.35 -4.80
CA ASP A 297 12.57 18.24 -5.72
C ASP A 297 12.79 19.55 -6.47
N ASN A 298 13.83 20.28 -6.07
CA ASN A 298 14.22 21.55 -6.69
C ASN A 298 15.09 21.38 -7.94
N SER A 299 15.36 20.16 -8.41
CA SER A 299 16.25 19.92 -9.55
C SER A 299 15.65 20.42 -10.87
N ALA A 300 14.33 20.42 -11.02
CA ALA A 300 13.64 20.95 -12.21
C ALA A 300 13.73 22.47 -12.33
N ILE A 301 13.77 23.19 -11.21
CA ILE A 301 13.87 24.68 -11.22
C ILE A 301 15.24 25.18 -11.72
N LYS A 302 16.29 24.34 -11.64
CA LYS A 302 17.62 24.69 -12.11
C LYS A 302 17.82 24.58 -13.64
N GLN A 303 16.98 23.86 -14.35
CA GLN A 303 17.09 23.73 -15.81
C GLN A 303 16.53 24.93 -16.56
N ASP A 304 15.49 25.59 -16.04
CA ASP A 304 14.92 26.79 -16.68
C ASP A 304 15.78 28.06 -16.45
N SER A 305 16.66 28.06 -15.46
CA SER A 305 17.54 29.22 -15.18
C SER A 305 18.87 29.23 -15.96
N VAL A 306 19.18 28.17 -16.73
CA VAL A 306 20.44 28.06 -17.50
C VAL A 306 20.27 28.46 -18.98
N HIS A 307 19.04 28.73 -19.45
CA HIS A 307 18.77 29.15 -20.82
C HIS A 307 18.55 30.65 -20.99
N ILE A 308 18.89 31.49 -19.98
CA ILE A 308 18.89 32.94 -20.11
C ILE A 308 20.28 33.45 -19.70
N THR A 309 21.24 33.27 -20.58
CA THR A 309 22.46 34.12 -20.70
C THR A 309 23.02 34.03 -22.08
#